data_fca7d76605924bcc042ec894ff4b5208
#
_entry.id   fca7d76605924bcc042ec894ff4b5208
#
_cell.length_a   1.000
_cell.length_b   1.000
_cell.length_c   1.000
_cell.angle_alpha   90.00
_cell.angle_beta   90.00
_cell.angle_gamma   90.00
#
_symmetry.space_group_name_H-M   'P 1'
#
loop_
_entity.id
_entity.type
_entity.pdbx_description
1 polymer ?
#
loop_
_entity_poly.entity_id
_entity_poly.type
_entity_poly.pdbx_seq_one_letter_code
_entity_poly.pdbx_strand_id
1 'polypeptide(L)'
;MSKPESRATAVPDKETAFTGSVAFFGHDWAESTVIKRIRAFSGLGLRVLGFNFRRDKFGKDFTPFWDNVHLGTTADRAYAKRLLALLLALPRVLRHRRELRRARFFYARNIDMCALALAAKLLSGASAPLVYEVLDVQRVFIGRGPASLLFRWAERRLLRHCQLLVISSPGFDSHYFRSRQGYRGRVFLLENKISFAQAAVVERPVETPAAACAPRPAPEKWVIGWFGTLRCPKSLAMLCRIAEALPDKVEIYLRGVPTETGLEVFQEAIAGHPNMIYGGEYRNPDDLAEIYGRVHLTWAFDFLDEGTNSKWLLPNRIYEGGYFGSVALTSSDTQTGEKVRELGLGYTFEAPEVENLIAFLRWYSIDEHLARRAHILSLPRQEFCDLYDTQDLCELILNLPLGPQRQPAAPLLQPRASEHPHG
;
A
#
# COMPACT_ATOMS: atom_id res chain seq x y z
N MET A 1 35.94 28.92 -11.86
CA MET A 1 34.84 28.58 -10.94
C MET A 1 33.82 27.77 -11.75
N SER A 2 34.00 26.46 -11.76
CA SER A 2 33.15 25.51 -12.49
C SER A 2 31.97 25.18 -11.60
N LYS A 3 30.72 25.31 -12.10
CA LYS A 3 29.51 24.85 -11.44
C LYS A 3 29.58 23.33 -11.29
N PRO A 4 29.16 22.76 -10.16
CA PRO A 4 28.97 21.31 -10.06
C PRO A 4 27.78 20.91 -10.93
N GLU A 5 28.02 20.04 -11.89
CA GLU A 5 26.98 19.37 -12.66
C GLU A 5 26.10 18.54 -11.71
N SER A 6 24.80 18.86 -11.67
CA SER A 6 23.79 18.07 -11.03
C SER A 6 23.75 16.70 -11.72
N ARG A 7 24.19 15.62 -11.04
CA ARG A 7 23.94 14.26 -11.49
C ARG A 7 22.42 14.03 -11.48
N ALA A 8 21.84 14.22 -12.66
CA ALA A 8 20.47 13.83 -12.93
C ALA A 8 20.31 12.34 -12.62
N THR A 9 19.34 12.03 -11.80
CA THR A 9 18.84 10.66 -11.53
C THR A 9 18.57 9.96 -12.84
N ALA A 10 19.30 8.89 -13.12
CA ALA A 10 19.11 8.08 -14.32
C ALA A 10 17.66 7.59 -14.37
N VAL A 11 16.90 8.10 -15.33
CA VAL A 11 15.64 7.51 -15.77
C VAL A 11 15.97 6.12 -16.28
N PRO A 12 15.22 5.04 -15.92
CA PRO A 12 15.44 3.72 -16.50
C PRO A 12 15.49 3.85 -18.01
N ASP A 13 16.50 3.24 -18.63
CA ASP A 13 16.70 3.30 -20.07
C ASP A 13 15.40 2.94 -20.80
N LYS A 14 15.05 3.72 -21.83
CA LYS A 14 13.86 3.55 -22.67
C LYS A 14 13.80 2.20 -23.42
N GLU A 15 14.79 1.32 -23.25
CA GLU A 15 14.88 0.04 -23.97
C GLU A 15 13.87 -1.03 -23.51
N THR A 16 13.17 -0.85 -22.39
CA THR A 16 12.20 -1.84 -21.87
C THR A 16 10.74 -1.38 -21.90
N ALA A 17 10.37 -0.56 -22.88
CA ALA A 17 8.96 -0.18 -23.02
C ALA A 17 8.13 -1.41 -23.47
N PHE A 18 7.23 -1.88 -22.60
CA PHE A 18 6.26 -2.90 -22.96
C PHE A 18 5.26 -2.36 -23.98
N THR A 19 4.84 -3.20 -24.92
CA THR A 19 3.82 -2.84 -25.89
C THR A 19 2.53 -3.62 -25.65
N GLY A 20 1.39 -3.00 -25.95
CA GLY A 20 0.07 -3.62 -25.83
C GLY A 20 -0.80 -3.00 -24.75
N SER A 21 -1.92 -3.63 -24.46
CA SER A 21 -2.92 -3.11 -23.52
C SER A 21 -3.17 -4.06 -22.34
N VAL A 22 -3.52 -3.48 -21.20
CA VAL A 22 -3.96 -4.15 -19.98
C VAL A 22 -5.45 -3.92 -19.80
N ALA A 23 -6.23 -5.00 -19.59
CA ALA A 23 -7.62 -4.89 -19.14
C ALA A 23 -7.62 -4.82 -17.61
N PHE A 24 -7.78 -3.63 -17.05
CA PHE A 24 -7.69 -3.36 -15.62
C PHE A 24 -9.10 -3.28 -15.00
N PHE A 25 -9.32 -4.04 -13.93
CA PHE A 25 -10.60 -4.10 -13.23
C PHE A 25 -10.43 -3.60 -11.78
N GLY A 26 -10.97 -2.42 -11.48
CA GLY A 26 -10.84 -1.75 -10.19
C GLY A 26 -12.18 -1.40 -9.56
N HIS A 27 -12.22 -1.41 -8.24
CA HIS A 27 -13.44 -1.13 -7.47
C HIS A 27 -13.72 0.36 -7.25
N ASP A 28 -12.71 1.22 -7.43
CA ASP A 28 -12.85 2.69 -7.43
C ASP A 28 -11.69 3.33 -8.21
N TRP A 29 -11.99 4.07 -9.28
CA TRP A 29 -10.94 4.73 -10.07
C TRP A 29 -10.24 5.89 -9.35
N ALA A 30 -10.85 6.47 -8.30
CA ALA A 30 -10.27 7.57 -7.54
C ALA A 30 -9.48 7.11 -6.31
N GLU A 31 -9.40 5.80 -6.06
CA GLU A 31 -8.56 5.27 -4.99
C GLU A 31 -7.07 5.42 -5.34
N SER A 32 -6.29 5.99 -4.42
CA SER A 32 -4.87 6.30 -4.61
C SER A 32 -4.05 5.09 -5.06
N THR A 33 -4.36 3.89 -4.55
CA THR A 33 -3.66 2.65 -4.90
C THR A 33 -4.02 2.14 -6.29
N VAL A 34 -5.25 2.39 -6.79
CA VAL A 34 -5.66 2.13 -8.19
C VAL A 34 -4.93 3.07 -9.12
N ILE A 35 -4.94 4.37 -8.83
CA ILE A 35 -4.24 5.40 -9.60
C ILE A 35 -2.74 5.08 -9.70
N LYS A 36 -2.12 4.74 -8.57
CA LYS A 36 -0.71 4.35 -8.49
C LYS A 36 -0.39 3.16 -9.39
N ARG A 37 -1.19 2.09 -9.36
CA ARG A 37 -0.98 0.88 -10.16
C ARG A 37 -1.14 1.15 -11.65
N ILE A 38 -2.18 1.89 -12.04
CA ILE A 38 -2.40 2.26 -13.45
C ILE A 38 -1.27 3.17 -13.96
N ARG A 39 -0.82 4.14 -13.14
CA ARG A 39 0.30 5.01 -13.48
C ARG A 39 1.59 4.22 -13.69
N ALA A 40 1.84 3.21 -12.85
CA ALA A 40 3.01 2.35 -12.99
C ALA A 40 2.98 1.55 -14.30
N PHE A 41 1.85 0.92 -14.66
CA PHE A 41 1.69 0.24 -15.95
C PHE A 41 1.84 1.19 -17.15
N SER A 42 1.23 2.38 -17.07
CA SER A 42 1.34 3.38 -18.13
C SER A 42 2.77 3.90 -18.29
N GLY A 43 3.51 4.09 -17.19
CA GLY A 43 4.91 4.49 -17.19
C GLY A 43 5.83 3.47 -17.84
N LEU A 44 5.45 2.19 -17.82
CA LEU A 44 6.14 1.11 -18.53
C LEU A 44 5.73 0.94 -20.00
N GLY A 45 4.92 1.86 -20.55
CA GLY A 45 4.48 1.84 -21.96
C GLY A 45 3.21 1.03 -22.24
N LEU A 46 2.58 0.44 -21.23
CA LEU A 46 1.33 -0.31 -21.40
C LEU A 46 0.12 0.64 -21.46
N ARG A 47 -0.73 0.48 -22.47
CA ARG A 47 -2.03 1.16 -22.51
C ARG A 47 -3.00 0.50 -21.56
N VAL A 48 -3.59 1.25 -20.65
CA VAL A 48 -4.56 0.71 -19.69
C VAL A 48 -5.98 1.01 -20.16
N LEU A 49 -6.78 -0.05 -20.34
CA LEU A 49 -8.23 0.03 -20.48
C LEU A 49 -8.85 -0.36 -19.13
N GLY A 50 -9.30 0.65 -18.37
CA GLY A 50 -9.86 0.48 -17.04
C GLY A 50 -11.36 0.21 -17.08
N PHE A 51 -11.80 -0.82 -16.38
CA PHE A 51 -13.18 -1.13 -16.08
C PHE A 51 -13.41 -0.91 -14.59
N ASN A 52 -13.84 0.29 -14.22
CA ASN A 52 -13.85 0.68 -12.83
C ASN A 52 -15.22 1.17 -12.36
N PHE A 53 -15.57 0.82 -11.12
CA PHE A 53 -16.66 1.47 -10.40
C PHE A 53 -16.19 2.81 -9.82
N ARG A 54 -17.14 3.53 -9.23
CA ARG A 54 -16.91 4.74 -8.44
C ARG A 54 -17.47 4.56 -7.04
N ARG A 55 -16.73 5.05 -6.04
CA ARG A 55 -17.21 5.21 -4.67
C ARG A 55 -17.07 6.67 -4.28
N ASP A 56 -18.13 7.26 -3.71
CA ASP A 56 -18.13 8.67 -3.31
C ASP A 56 -17.34 8.95 -2.02
N LYS A 57 -16.24 8.21 -1.82
CA LYS A 57 -15.46 8.26 -0.59
C LYS A 57 -14.21 9.13 -0.70
N PHE A 58 -13.55 9.14 -1.85
CA PHE A 58 -12.29 9.83 -2.08
C PHE A 58 -12.27 10.54 -3.44
N GLY A 59 -11.46 11.60 -3.55
CA GLY A 59 -11.10 12.20 -4.84
C GLY A 59 -12.30 12.64 -5.67
N LYS A 60 -13.21 13.47 -5.13
CA LYS A 60 -14.45 13.90 -5.83
C LYS A 60 -14.17 14.52 -7.19
N ASP A 61 -13.07 15.25 -7.32
CA ASP A 61 -12.69 16.00 -8.53
C ASP A 61 -11.69 15.25 -9.42
N PHE A 62 -11.34 14.00 -9.08
CA PHE A 62 -10.35 13.25 -9.87
C PHE A 62 -10.97 12.73 -11.17
N THR A 63 -10.31 13.03 -12.29
CA THR A 63 -10.64 12.49 -13.62
C THR A 63 -9.55 11.50 -14.06
N PRO A 64 -9.92 10.28 -14.49
CA PRO A 64 -8.97 9.29 -14.99
C PRO A 64 -8.15 9.82 -16.18
N PHE A 65 -6.83 9.66 -16.14
CA PHE A 65 -5.92 9.98 -17.26
C PHE A 65 -5.70 8.79 -18.21
N TRP A 66 -6.43 7.71 -18.02
CA TRP A 66 -6.44 6.49 -18.85
C TRP A 66 -7.81 6.26 -19.48
N ASP A 67 -7.88 5.36 -20.45
CA ASP A 67 -9.15 4.94 -21.03
C ASP A 67 -10.01 4.22 -19.99
N ASN A 68 -11.02 4.89 -19.44
CA ASN A 68 -11.83 4.37 -18.34
C ASN A 68 -13.29 4.14 -18.72
N VAL A 69 -13.75 2.90 -18.56
CA VAL A 69 -15.15 2.51 -18.70
C VAL A 69 -15.81 2.57 -17.32
N HIS A 70 -16.70 3.54 -17.11
CA HIS A 70 -17.44 3.67 -15.87
C HIS A 70 -18.51 2.57 -15.75
N LEU A 71 -18.39 1.71 -14.75
CA LEU A 71 -19.29 0.59 -14.52
C LEU A 71 -20.52 0.96 -13.66
N GLY A 72 -20.50 2.09 -12.98
CA GLY A 72 -21.54 2.58 -12.06
C GLY A 72 -20.96 2.94 -10.70
N THR A 73 -21.85 3.28 -9.75
CA THR A 73 -21.46 3.63 -8.39
C THR A 73 -21.74 2.46 -7.43
N THR A 74 -20.84 2.20 -6.49
CA THR A 74 -20.99 1.16 -5.47
C THR A 74 -20.71 1.72 -4.08
N ALA A 75 -21.29 1.06 -3.05
CA ALA A 75 -21.07 1.41 -1.65
C ALA A 75 -20.37 0.27 -0.89
N ASP A 76 -19.70 0.61 0.21
CA ASP A 76 -19.05 -0.37 1.07
C ASP A 76 -20.08 -1.26 1.79
N ARG A 77 -19.68 -2.51 2.11
CA ARG A 77 -20.44 -3.50 2.90
C ARG A 77 -21.80 -3.94 2.33
N ALA A 78 -22.19 -3.49 1.13
CA ALA A 78 -23.47 -3.83 0.50
C ALA A 78 -23.33 -4.99 -0.50
N TYR A 79 -23.00 -6.21 -0.05
CA TYR A 79 -22.64 -7.35 -0.91
C TYR A 79 -23.70 -7.70 -1.96
N ALA A 80 -24.99 -7.73 -1.60
CA ALA A 80 -26.07 -8.03 -2.57
C ALA A 80 -26.18 -6.95 -3.66
N LYS A 81 -26.09 -5.66 -3.27
CA LYS A 81 -26.10 -4.55 -4.22
C LYS A 81 -24.87 -4.59 -5.12
N ARG A 82 -23.70 -4.99 -4.58
CA ARG A 82 -22.47 -5.16 -5.38
C ARG A 82 -22.60 -6.28 -6.40
N LEU A 83 -23.17 -7.43 -6.01
CA LEU A 83 -23.40 -8.53 -6.96
C LEU A 83 -24.31 -8.09 -8.12
N LEU A 84 -25.40 -7.39 -7.82
CA LEU A 84 -26.28 -6.83 -8.85
C LEU A 84 -25.52 -5.82 -9.73
N ALA A 85 -24.72 -4.95 -9.15
CA ALA A 85 -23.91 -3.99 -9.89
C ALA A 85 -22.93 -4.67 -10.86
N LEU A 86 -22.30 -5.78 -10.42
CA LEU A 86 -21.41 -6.59 -11.28
C LEU A 86 -22.18 -7.20 -12.48
N LEU A 87 -23.36 -7.77 -12.22
CA LEU A 87 -24.20 -8.34 -13.28
C LEU A 87 -24.62 -7.29 -14.30
N LEU A 88 -25.01 -6.09 -13.83
CA LEU A 88 -25.39 -4.96 -14.71
C LEU A 88 -24.17 -4.32 -15.42
N ALA A 89 -22.97 -4.46 -14.87
CA ALA A 89 -21.74 -3.98 -15.49
C ALA A 89 -21.26 -4.87 -16.64
N LEU A 90 -21.53 -6.19 -16.57
CA LEU A 90 -21.00 -7.16 -17.53
C LEU A 90 -21.33 -6.84 -19.00
N PRO A 91 -22.57 -6.43 -19.39
CA PRO A 91 -22.85 -6.02 -20.77
C PRO A 91 -22.04 -4.80 -21.24
N ARG A 92 -21.75 -3.84 -20.31
CA ARG A 92 -20.90 -2.68 -20.62
C ARG A 92 -19.47 -3.12 -20.91
N VAL A 93 -18.93 -4.02 -20.10
CA VAL A 93 -17.59 -4.60 -20.29
C VAL A 93 -17.52 -5.35 -21.63
N LEU A 94 -18.53 -6.15 -21.97
CA LEU A 94 -18.57 -6.95 -23.20
C LEU A 94 -18.73 -6.13 -24.49
N ARG A 95 -19.13 -4.86 -24.43
CA ARG A 95 -19.06 -3.95 -25.58
C ARG A 95 -17.61 -3.75 -26.05
N HIS A 96 -16.65 -3.93 -25.18
CA HIS A 96 -15.20 -3.84 -25.45
C HIS A 96 -14.56 -5.20 -25.74
N ARG A 97 -15.32 -6.19 -26.19
CA ARG A 97 -14.82 -7.56 -26.42
C ARG A 97 -13.63 -7.65 -27.38
N ARG A 98 -13.51 -6.72 -28.33
CA ARG A 98 -12.38 -6.70 -29.28
C ARG A 98 -11.08 -6.29 -28.57
N GLU A 99 -11.16 -5.28 -27.73
CA GLU A 99 -10.06 -4.80 -26.91
C GLU A 99 -9.66 -5.84 -25.86
N LEU A 100 -10.62 -6.49 -25.21
CA LEU A 100 -10.39 -7.57 -24.24
C LEU A 100 -9.63 -8.74 -24.89
N ARG A 101 -9.96 -9.13 -26.13
CA ARG A 101 -9.23 -10.19 -26.86
C ARG A 101 -7.79 -9.82 -27.20
N ARG A 102 -7.48 -8.53 -27.32
CA ARG A 102 -6.15 -8.00 -27.63
C ARG A 102 -5.34 -7.64 -26.40
N ALA A 103 -5.96 -7.67 -25.22
CA ALA A 103 -5.26 -7.39 -23.96
C ALA A 103 -4.12 -8.39 -23.73
N ARG A 104 -2.98 -7.90 -23.29
CA ARG A 104 -1.82 -8.74 -22.94
C ARG A 104 -2.08 -9.53 -21.66
N PHE A 105 -2.80 -8.91 -20.71
CA PHE A 105 -3.27 -9.56 -19.49
C PHE A 105 -4.48 -8.84 -18.91
N PHE A 106 -5.20 -9.56 -18.04
CA PHE A 106 -6.28 -9.05 -17.20
C PHE A 106 -5.71 -8.83 -15.80
N TYR A 107 -5.92 -7.65 -15.24
CA TYR A 107 -5.48 -7.30 -13.89
C TYR A 107 -6.67 -6.89 -13.05
N ALA A 108 -6.99 -7.65 -12.02
CA ALA A 108 -8.19 -7.44 -11.23
C ALA A 108 -7.85 -7.25 -9.74
N ARG A 109 -8.44 -6.23 -9.13
CA ARG A 109 -8.24 -5.90 -7.71
C ARG A 109 -9.49 -6.25 -6.93
N ASN A 110 -9.33 -7.02 -5.86
CA ASN A 110 -10.39 -7.60 -5.06
C ASN A 110 -11.20 -8.70 -5.78
N ILE A 111 -11.87 -9.53 -4.99
CA ILE A 111 -12.57 -10.74 -5.46
C ILE A 111 -13.70 -10.44 -6.46
N ASP A 112 -14.47 -9.40 -6.21
CA ASP A 112 -15.60 -9.00 -7.04
C ASP A 112 -15.15 -8.56 -8.44
N MET A 113 -14.09 -7.78 -8.51
CA MET A 113 -13.50 -7.37 -9.78
C MET A 113 -12.81 -8.54 -10.49
N CYS A 114 -12.22 -9.47 -9.74
CA CYS A 114 -11.67 -10.71 -10.29
C CYS A 114 -12.77 -11.60 -10.89
N ALA A 115 -13.92 -11.70 -10.26
CA ALA A 115 -15.08 -12.43 -10.80
C ALA A 115 -15.58 -11.79 -12.10
N LEU A 116 -15.69 -10.45 -12.14
CA LEU A 116 -16.09 -9.71 -13.36
C LEU A 116 -15.07 -9.88 -14.49
N ALA A 117 -13.76 -9.79 -14.16
CA ALA A 117 -12.68 -9.98 -15.12
C ALA A 117 -12.67 -11.40 -15.69
N LEU A 118 -12.89 -12.42 -14.86
CA LEU A 118 -13.01 -13.81 -15.31
C LEU A 118 -14.21 -14.00 -16.25
N ALA A 119 -15.39 -13.47 -15.87
CA ALA A 119 -16.57 -13.52 -16.72
C ALA A 119 -16.34 -12.81 -18.07
N ALA A 120 -15.74 -11.63 -18.04
CA ALA A 120 -15.39 -10.86 -19.23
C ALA A 120 -14.40 -11.61 -20.13
N LYS A 121 -13.35 -12.22 -19.54
CA LYS A 121 -12.36 -13.04 -20.25
C LYS A 121 -13.04 -14.21 -20.96
N LEU A 122 -13.84 -15.00 -20.25
CA LEU A 122 -14.51 -16.19 -20.80
C LEU A 122 -15.51 -15.82 -21.91
N LEU A 123 -16.37 -14.84 -21.66
CA LEU A 123 -17.42 -14.44 -22.61
C LEU A 123 -16.87 -13.66 -23.82
N SER A 124 -15.75 -12.99 -23.69
CA SER A 124 -15.08 -12.37 -24.84
C SER A 124 -14.28 -13.38 -25.66
N GLY A 125 -13.93 -14.55 -25.11
CA GLY A 125 -13.02 -15.53 -25.75
C GLY A 125 -11.56 -15.07 -25.70
N ALA A 126 -11.16 -14.27 -24.70
CA ALA A 126 -9.78 -13.85 -24.51
C ALA A 126 -8.92 -14.96 -23.90
N SER A 127 -7.69 -15.12 -24.39
CA SER A 127 -6.73 -16.14 -23.91
C SER A 127 -5.74 -15.59 -22.89
N ALA A 128 -5.59 -14.27 -22.79
CA ALA A 128 -4.61 -13.60 -21.94
C ALA A 128 -4.68 -14.03 -20.45
N PRO A 129 -3.55 -14.03 -19.71
CA PRO A 129 -3.54 -14.43 -18.30
C PRO A 129 -4.40 -13.47 -17.44
N LEU A 130 -5.01 -14.04 -16.39
CA LEU A 130 -5.74 -13.30 -15.35
C LEU A 130 -4.88 -13.21 -14.09
N VAL A 131 -4.63 -11.99 -13.65
CA VAL A 131 -3.91 -11.65 -12.42
C VAL A 131 -4.90 -11.14 -11.38
N TYR A 132 -4.79 -11.66 -10.16
CA TYR A 132 -5.61 -11.23 -9.03
C TYR A 132 -4.74 -10.53 -7.99
N GLU A 133 -4.97 -9.23 -7.75
CA GLU A 133 -4.27 -8.44 -6.72
C GLU A 133 -5.10 -8.32 -5.45
N VAL A 134 -4.46 -8.60 -4.31
CA VAL A 134 -5.05 -8.51 -2.96
C VAL A 134 -4.19 -7.61 -2.09
N LEU A 135 -4.77 -6.50 -1.66
CA LEU A 135 -4.11 -5.53 -0.76
C LEU A 135 -4.54 -5.67 0.69
N ASP A 136 -5.66 -6.39 0.94
CA ASP A 136 -6.29 -6.49 2.25
C ASP A 136 -7.15 -7.74 2.32
N VAL A 137 -7.09 -8.48 3.43
CA VAL A 137 -7.91 -9.66 3.65
C VAL A 137 -9.09 -9.26 4.56
N GLN A 138 -10.25 -9.04 3.95
CA GLN A 138 -11.45 -8.57 4.66
C GLN A 138 -11.92 -9.58 5.71
N ARG A 139 -12.53 -9.10 6.81
CA ARG A 139 -13.06 -9.91 7.93
C ARG A 139 -13.97 -11.04 7.47
N VAL A 140 -14.77 -10.82 6.40
CA VAL A 140 -15.68 -11.85 5.87
C VAL A 140 -14.95 -13.12 5.40
N PHE A 141 -13.68 -13.02 4.98
CA PHE A 141 -12.89 -14.19 4.58
C PHE A 141 -12.24 -14.92 5.75
N ILE A 142 -12.14 -14.25 6.91
CA ILE A 142 -11.41 -14.77 8.07
C ILE A 142 -12.35 -15.48 9.06
N GLY A 143 -13.61 -15.07 9.11
CA GLY A 143 -14.62 -15.59 10.02
C GLY A 143 -14.87 -17.09 9.88
N ARG A 144 -15.63 -17.65 10.86
CA ARG A 144 -16.01 -19.07 10.92
C ARG A 144 -17.47 -19.34 10.49
N GLY A 145 -18.24 -18.28 10.23
CA GLY A 145 -19.66 -18.40 9.87
C GLY A 145 -19.88 -18.91 8.43
N PRO A 146 -21.13 -19.27 8.07
CA PRO A 146 -21.48 -19.81 6.75
C PRO A 146 -21.17 -18.83 5.61
N ALA A 147 -21.35 -17.53 5.82
CA ALA A 147 -20.97 -16.51 4.85
C ALA A 147 -19.44 -16.56 4.55
N SER A 148 -18.62 -16.67 5.60
CA SER A 148 -17.16 -16.77 5.43
C SER A 148 -16.74 -18.03 4.69
N LEU A 149 -17.43 -19.16 4.93
CA LEU A 149 -17.20 -20.39 4.18
C LEU A 149 -17.55 -20.25 2.71
N LEU A 150 -18.70 -19.61 2.41
CA LEU A 150 -19.14 -19.36 1.04
C LEU A 150 -18.16 -18.42 0.29
N PHE A 151 -17.76 -17.31 0.92
CA PHE A 151 -16.81 -16.37 0.31
C PHE A 151 -15.44 -17.03 0.05
N ARG A 152 -14.91 -17.81 1.01
CA ARG A 152 -13.68 -18.58 0.80
C ARG A 152 -13.82 -19.63 -0.28
N TRP A 153 -14.95 -20.31 -0.36
CA TRP A 153 -15.22 -21.26 -1.44
C TRP A 153 -15.23 -20.56 -2.80
N ALA A 154 -15.92 -19.43 -2.92
CA ALA A 154 -15.98 -18.63 -4.15
C ALA A 154 -14.58 -18.14 -4.56
N GLU A 155 -13.80 -17.60 -3.61
CA GLU A 155 -12.43 -17.14 -3.88
C GLU A 155 -11.52 -18.31 -4.31
N ARG A 156 -11.63 -19.47 -3.65
CA ARG A 156 -10.87 -20.68 -4.02
C ARG A 156 -11.21 -21.15 -5.44
N ARG A 157 -12.47 -20.97 -5.87
CA ARG A 157 -12.87 -21.28 -7.26
C ARG A 157 -12.29 -20.26 -8.24
N LEU A 158 -12.29 -18.99 -7.93
CA LEU A 158 -11.69 -17.94 -8.75
C LEU A 158 -10.17 -18.11 -8.89
N LEU A 159 -9.48 -18.39 -7.80
CA LEU A 159 -8.03 -18.61 -7.77
C LEU A 159 -7.56 -19.71 -8.73
N ARG A 160 -8.39 -20.72 -9.01
CA ARG A 160 -8.07 -21.78 -10.01
C ARG A 160 -7.97 -21.27 -11.44
N HIS A 161 -8.56 -20.11 -11.73
CA HIS A 161 -8.55 -19.47 -13.04
C HIS A 161 -7.54 -18.33 -13.15
N CYS A 162 -6.92 -17.94 -12.03
CA CYS A 162 -5.87 -16.92 -12.00
C CYS A 162 -4.51 -17.57 -12.28
N GLN A 163 -3.73 -16.97 -13.17
CA GLN A 163 -2.36 -17.40 -13.47
C GLN A 163 -1.36 -16.85 -12.45
N LEU A 164 -1.70 -15.75 -11.78
CA LEU A 164 -0.86 -15.14 -10.76
C LEU A 164 -1.74 -14.48 -9.69
N LEU A 165 -1.37 -14.69 -8.43
CA LEU A 165 -1.87 -13.93 -7.28
C LEU A 165 -0.80 -12.89 -6.92
N VAL A 166 -1.18 -11.62 -6.81
CA VAL A 166 -0.33 -10.53 -6.35
C VAL A 166 -0.80 -10.09 -4.97
N ILE A 167 0.12 -10.02 -4.04
CA ILE A 167 -0.15 -9.63 -2.65
C ILE A 167 0.78 -8.51 -2.20
N SER A 168 0.32 -7.68 -1.26
CA SER A 168 1.11 -6.55 -0.75
C SER A 168 1.88 -6.87 0.54
N SER A 169 1.72 -8.07 1.08
CA SER A 169 2.42 -8.49 2.29
C SER A 169 2.63 -10.00 2.33
N PRO A 170 3.82 -10.49 2.76
CA PRO A 170 4.09 -11.91 2.92
C PRO A 170 3.12 -12.60 3.90
N GLY A 171 2.63 -11.86 4.90
CA GLY A 171 1.66 -12.36 5.87
C GLY A 171 0.35 -12.83 5.23
N PHE A 172 -0.06 -12.28 4.09
CA PHE A 172 -1.25 -12.73 3.38
C PHE A 172 -1.04 -14.11 2.74
N ASP A 173 0.15 -14.39 2.21
CA ASP A 173 0.47 -15.72 1.67
C ASP A 173 0.44 -16.77 2.79
N SER A 174 1.24 -16.58 3.84
CA SER A 174 1.43 -17.55 4.91
C SER A 174 0.18 -17.79 5.75
N HIS A 175 -0.50 -16.72 6.20
CA HIS A 175 -1.60 -16.80 7.16
C HIS A 175 -2.97 -16.94 6.52
N TYR A 176 -3.11 -16.65 5.22
CA TYR A 176 -4.40 -16.74 4.54
C TYR A 176 -4.37 -17.65 3.31
N PHE A 177 -3.61 -17.32 2.26
CA PHE A 177 -3.69 -18.05 1.01
C PHE A 177 -3.15 -19.47 1.12
N ARG A 178 -1.99 -19.70 1.73
CA ARG A 178 -1.45 -21.05 1.96
C ARG A 178 -2.24 -21.80 3.03
N SER A 179 -2.43 -21.19 4.20
CA SER A 179 -2.98 -21.87 5.38
C SER A 179 -4.50 -22.07 5.30
N ARG A 180 -5.28 -21.05 4.88
CA ARG A 180 -6.77 -21.14 4.91
C ARG A 180 -7.38 -21.45 3.56
N GLN A 181 -6.81 -20.97 2.46
CA GLN A 181 -7.29 -21.25 1.12
C GLN A 181 -6.68 -22.51 0.50
N GLY A 182 -5.54 -23.00 1.04
CA GLY A 182 -4.79 -24.12 0.47
C GLY A 182 -4.28 -23.81 -0.94
N TYR A 183 -4.03 -22.52 -1.22
CA TYR A 183 -3.56 -22.07 -2.53
C TYR A 183 -2.11 -22.51 -2.73
N ARG A 184 -1.81 -23.12 -3.89
CA ARG A 184 -0.48 -23.62 -4.26
C ARG A 184 0.04 -23.00 -5.55
N GLY A 185 -0.73 -22.08 -6.14
CA GLY A 185 -0.32 -21.39 -7.37
C GLY A 185 0.78 -20.35 -7.12
N ARG A 186 1.13 -19.64 -8.20
CA ARG A 186 2.16 -18.60 -8.17
C ARG A 186 1.67 -17.38 -7.42
N VAL A 187 2.52 -16.87 -6.53
CA VAL A 187 2.28 -15.67 -5.75
C VAL A 187 3.45 -14.70 -5.96
N PHE A 188 3.16 -13.45 -6.27
CA PHE A 188 4.13 -12.37 -6.39
C PHE A 188 3.91 -11.35 -5.28
N LEU A 189 4.97 -11.00 -4.57
CA LEU A 189 4.96 -9.96 -3.56
C LEU A 189 5.20 -8.60 -4.22
N LEU A 190 4.21 -7.73 -4.13
CA LEU A 190 4.29 -6.36 -4.62
C LEU A 190 3.92 -5.41 -3.48
N GLU A 191 4.91 -5.04 -2.70
CA GLU A 191 4.75 -4.18 -1.53
C GLU A 191 4.21 -2.78 -1.89
N ASN A 192 3.56 -2.12 -0.94
CA ASN A 192 2.96 -0.80 -1.15
C ASN A 192 3.97 0.36 -1.08
N LYS A 193 5.16 0.16 -1.64
CA LYS A 193 6.22 1.16 -1.74
C LYS A 193 5.77 2.41 -2.50
N ILE A 194 6.47 3.52 -2.37
CA ILE A 194 6.28 4.71 -3.19
C ILE A 194 6.56 4.35 -4.66
N SER A 195 5.69 4.72 -5.59
CA SER A 195 5.95 4.41 -7.01
C SER A 195 7.10 5.25 -7.56
N PHE A 196 7.79 4.75 -8.58
CA PHE A 196 8.86 5.49 -9.26
C PHE A 196 8.41 6.89 -9.71
N ALA A 197 7.23 7.00 -10.32
CA ALA A 197 6.68 8.27 -10.76
C ALA A 197 6.42 9.26 -9.60
N GLN A 198 6.05 8.76 -8.41
CA GLN A 198 5.92 9.57 -7.20
C GLN A 198 7.30 9.98 -6.68
N ALA A 199 8.24 9.05 -6.64
CA ALA A 199 9.60 9.30 -6.18
C ALA A 199 10.40 10.25 -7.10
N ALA A 200 9.99 10.41 -8.35
CA ALA A 200 10.60 11.35 -9.30
C ALA A 200 10.25 12.81 -9.00
N VAL A 201 9.10 13.08 -8.35
CA VAL A 201 8.66 14.44 -7.99
C VAL A 201 8.90 14.78 -6.53
N VAL A 202 9.34 13.79 -5.72
CA VAL A 202 9.58 13.97 -4.29
C VAL A 202 11.06 13.68 -3.99
N GLU A 203 11.80 14.73 -3.64
CA GLU A 203 13.20 14.58 -3.26
C GLU A 203 13.35 13.84 -1.92
N ARG A 204 14.18 12.80 -1.91
CA ARG A 204 14.57 12.12 -0.68
C ARG A 204 15.59 12.98 0.06
N PRO A 205 15.44 13.22 1.36
CA PRO A 205 16.45 13.90 2.16
C PRO A 205 17.81 13.18 2.04
N VAL A 206 18.85 13.92 1.77
CA VAL A 206 20.22 13.41 1.75
C VAL A 206 20.95 13.96 2.97
N GLU A 207 21.34 13.10 3.89
CA GLU A 207 22.24 13.49 4.97
C GLU A 207 23.67 13.29 4.51
N THR A 208 24.42 14.39 4.42
CA THR A 208 25.87 14.28 4.22
C THR A 208 26.52 13.76 5.50
N PRO A 209 27.61 12.97 5.44
CA PRO A 209 28.33 12.53 6.61
C PRO A 209 28.70 13.67 7.58
N ALA A 210 29.02 14.84 7.04
CA ALA A 210 29.33 16.03 7.85
C ALA A 210 28.08 16.57 8.58
N ALA A 211 26.89 16.51 7.98
CA ALA A 211 25.65 16.93 8.62
C ALA A 211 25.16 15.92 9.67
N ALA A 212 25.46 14.64 9.49
CA ALA A 212 25.14 13.59 10.46
C ALA A 212 26.00 13.70 11.73
N CYS A 213 27.23 14.21 11.64
CA CYS A 213 28.16 14.38 12.77
C CYS A 213 28.04 15.74 13.45
N ALA A 214 27.29 16.71 12.91
CA ALA A 214 27.14 18.02 13.53
C ALA A 214 26.22 17.91 14.76
N PRO A 215 26.60 18.50 15.92
CA PRO A 215 25.73 18.56 17.09
C PRO A 215 24.42 19.28 16.71
N ARG A 216 23.29 18.59 16.83
CA ARG A 216 21.98 19.19 16.64
C ARG A 216 21.31 19.38 17.99
N PRO A 217 20.69 20.52 18.26
CA PRO A 217 19.89 20.67 19.47
C PRO A 217 18.73 19.66 19.44
N ALA A 218 18.37 19.14 20.60
CA ALA A 218 17.15 18.34 20.71
C ALA A 218 15.97 19.15 20.20
N PRO A 219 15.00 18.53 19.52
CA PRO A 219 13.80 19.24 19.11
C PRO A 219 13.04 19.70 20.36
N GLU A 220 12.35 20.82 20.24
CA GLU A 220 11.50 21.32 21.32
C GLU A 220 10.48 20.24 21.76
N LYS A 221 9.87 19.55 20.75
CA LYS A 221 8.99 18.39 20.97
C LYS A 221 9.26 17.31 19.94
N TRP A 222 9.12 16.05 20.36
CA TRP A 222 9.07 14.92 19.43
C TRP A 222 7.75 14.90 18.68
N VAL A 223 7.77 15.04 17.37
CA VAL A 223 6.55 15.01 16.54
C VAL A 223 6.31 13.59 16.08
N ILE A 224 5.16 13.02 16.47
CA ILE A 224 4.68 11.70 16.04
C ILE A 224 3.62 11.91 14.95
N GLY A 225 3.85 11.37 13.75
CA GLY A 225 2.92 11.44 12.63
C GLY A 225 2.05 10.20 12.49
N TRP A 226 0.73 10.39 12.37
CA TRP A 226 -0.20 9.33 11.94
C TRP A 226 -0.94 9.78 10.69
N PHE A 227 -0.66 9.11 9.55
CA PHE A 227 -1.08 9.54 8.22
C PHE A 227 -1.87 8.45 7.48
N GLY A 228 -2.77 8.87 6.59
CA GLY A 228 -3.58 8.02 5.74
C GLY A 228 -5.03 7.88 6.19
N THR A 229 -5.57 6.67 6.16
CA THR A 229 -6.90 6.41 6.71
C THR A 229 -6.80 6.27 8.22
N LEU A 230 -7.34 7.27 8.94
CA LEU A 230 -7.31 7.34 10.41
C LEU A 230 -8.49 6.51 10.98
N ARG A 231 -8.37 5.17 10.84
CA ARG A 231 -9.48 4.23 11.05
C ARG A 231 -9.42 3.43 12.34
N CYS A 232 -8.37 3.60 13.15
CA CYS A 232 -8.14 2.77 14.34
C CYS A 232 -8.48 3.54 15.63
N PRO A 233 -9.63 3.29 16.28
CA PRO A 233 -10.01 3.96 17.53
C PRO A 233 -9.00 3.72 18.66
N LYS A 234 -8.41 2.52 18.76
CA LYS A 234 -7.38 2.19 19.76
C LYS A 234 -6.13 3.04 19.54
N SER A 235 -5.67 3.22 18.28
CA SER A 235 -4.55 4.12 17.99
C SER A 235 -4.85 5.57 18.41
N LEU A 236 -6.06 6.06 18.13
CA LEU A 236 -6.48 7.40 18.55
C LEU A 236 -6.43 7.54 20.06
N ALA A 237 -7.03 6.61 20.80
CA ALA A 237 -7.04 6.62 22.27
C ALA A 237 -5.63 6.58 22.86
N MET A 238 -4.73 5.76 22.31
CA MET A 238 -3.33 5.69 22.74
C MET A 238 -2.59 7.01 22.49
N LEU A 239 -2.79 7.63 21.33
CA LEU A 239 -2.18 8.92 20.98
C LEU A 239 -2.69 10.05 21.89
N CYS A 240 -3.98 10.10 22.22
CA CYS A 240 -4.53 11.02 23.22
C CYS A 240 -3.87 10.85 24.59
N ARG A 241 -3.73 9.61 25.06
CA ARG A 241 -3.05 9.31 26.33
C ARG A 241 -1.57 9.71 26.35
N ILE A 242 -0.87 9.54 25.22
CA ILE A 242 0.52 10.01 25.07
C ILE A 242 0.58 11.53 25.11
N ALA A 243 -0.34 12.21 24.43
CA ALA A 243 -0.43 13.66 24.41
C ALA A 243 -0.69 14.24 25.81
N GLU A 244 -1.61 13.63 26.57
CA GLU A 244 -1.89 13.99 27.98
C GLU A 244 -0.68 13.80 28.90
N ALA A 245 0.03 12.67 28.77
CA ALA A 245 1.12 12.31 29.66
C ALA A 245 2.43 13.07 29.37
N LEU A 246 2.59 13.63 28.16
CA LEU A 246 3.83 14.26 27.69
C LEU A 246 3.54 15.58 26.93
N PRO A 247 2.77 16.54 27.50
CA PRO A 247 2.29 17.72 26.77
C PRO A 247 3.42 18.64 26.29
N ASP A 248 4.51 18.70 27.06
CA ASP A 248 5.67 19.54 26.76
C ASP A 248 6.76 18.82 25.94
N LYS A 249 6.64 17.50 25.74
CA LYS A 249 7.67 16.68 25.13
C LYS A 249 7.27 16.07 23.78
N VAL A 250 5.95 15.92 23.55
CA VAL A 250 5.41 15.27 22.35
C VAL A 250 4.36 16.16 21.70
N GLU A 251 4.42 16.22 20.38
CA GLU A 251 3.36 16.71 19.50
C GLU A 251 2.85 15.55 18.66
N ILE A 252 1.53 15.43 18.50
CA ILE A 252 0.90 14.44 17.62
C ILE A 252 0.39 15.16 16.38
N TYR A 253 0.91 14.78 15.20
CA TYR A 253 0.49 15.35 13.92
C TYR A 253 -0.30 14.34 13.10
N LEU A 254 -1.54 14.69 12.78
CA LEU A 254 -2.54 13.81 12.16
C LEU A 254 -2.91 14.35 10.77
N ARG A 255 -2.79 13.54 9.73
CA ARG A 255 -3.21 13.89 8.37
C ARG A 255 -3.94 12.72 7.72
N GLY A 256 -5.08 12.99 7.11
CA GLY A 256 -5.88 11.99 6.39
C GLY A 256 -7.34 12.01 6.74
N VAL A 257 -8.04 10.89 6.49
CA VAL A 257 -9.50 10.79 6.61
C VAL A 257 -9.89 9.88 7.77
N PRO A 258 -10.59 10.41 8.80
CA PRO A 258 -11.23 9.59 9.84
C PRO A 258 -12.42 8.83 9.25
N THR A 259 -12.37 7.49 9.23
CA THR A 259 -13.41 6.70 8.55
C THR A 259 -14.30 5.88 9.48
N GLU A 260 -13.81 5.42 10.62
CA GLU A 260 -14.60 4.58 11.54
C GLU A 260 -15.34 5.43 12.60
N THR A 261 -14.75 6.49 13.09
CA THR A 261 -15.35 7.39 14.08
C THR A 261 -16.20 8.49 13.45
N GLY A 262 -15.93 8.85 12.19
CA GLY A 262 -16.40 10.08 11.59
C GLY A 262 -15.55 11.30 12.01
N LEU A 263 -15.66 12.39 11.24
CA LEU A 263 -14.80 13.57 11.43
C LEU A 263 -15.12 14.30 12.73
N GLU A 264 -16.39 14.47 13.07
CA GLU A 264 -16.84 15.22 14.27
C GLU A 264 -16.33 14.55 15.53
N VAL A 265 -16.61 13.25 15.71
CA VAL A 265 -16.17 12.49 16.90
C VAL A 265 -14.63 12.44 16.99
N PHE A 266 -13.95 12.35 15.84
CA PHE A 266 -12.49 12.40 15.80
C PHE A 266 -11.97 13.78 16.28
N GLN A 267 -12.55 14.87 15.81
CA GLN A 267 -12.17 16.22 16.21
C GLN A 267 -12.48 16.49 17.69
N GLU A 268 -13.61 16.03 18.20
CA GLU A 268 -13.94 16.11 19.62
C GLU A 268 -12.91 15.38 20.49
N ALA A 269 -12.48 14.19 20.06
CA ALA A 269 -11.48 13.39 20.80
C ALA A 269 -10.13 14.09 20.93
N ILE A 270 -9.74 14.91 19.96
CA ILE A 270 -8.46 15.63 19.99
C ILE A 270 -8.56 17.06 20.54
N ALA A 271 -9.76 17.64 20.61
CA ALA A 271 -9.97 19.05 20.99
C ALA A 271 -9.44 19.41 22.40
N GLY A 272 -9.39 18.43 23.31
CA GLY A 272 -8.84 18.61 24.66
C GLY A 272 -7.30 18.59 24.75
N HIS A 273 -6.59 18.37 23.62
CA HIS A 273 -5.15 18.17 23.61
C HIS A 273 -4.44 19.21 22.74
N PRO A 274 -3.91 20.32 23.31
CA PRO A 274 -3.29 21.41 22.54
C PRO A 274 -2.04 20.98 21.75
N ASN A 275 -1.44 19.86 22.10
CA ASN A 275 -0.32 19.23 21.40
C ASN A 275 -0.74 18.15 20.39
N MET A 276 -2.05 18.06 20.04
CA MET A 276 -2.55 17.24 18.94
C MET A 276 -3.06 18.14 17.81
N ILE A 277 -2.48 18.00 16.63
CA ILE A 277 -2.78 18.83 15.46
C ILE A 277 -3.35 17.96 14.35
N TYR A 278 -4.60 18.22 13.95
CA TYR A 278 -5.21 17.64 12.77
C TYR A 278 -5.14 18.62 11.59
N GLY A 279 -4.31 18.31 10.60
CA GLY A 279 -4.12 19.15 9.42
C GLY A 279 -4.99 18.74 8.21
N GLY A 280 -6.04 17.91 8.43
CA GLY A 280 -6.96 17.51 7.37
C GLY A 280 -6.40 16.47 6.41
N GLU A 281 -7.05 16.33 5.25
CA GLU A 281 -6.61 15.43 4.17
C GLU A 281 -5.29 15.91 3.56
N TYR A 282 -4.61 15.02 2.84
CA TYR A 282 -3.40 15.35 2.10
C TYR A 282 -3.40 14.65 0.73
N ARG A 283 -2.65 15.21 -0.21
CA ARG A 283 -2.48 14.67 -1.56
C ARG A 283 -1.22 13.83 -1.62
N ASN A 284 -1.38 12.61 -2.07
CA ASN A 284 -0.25 11.71 -2.30
C ASN A 284 0.04 11.67 -3.82
N PRO A 285 1.26 12.02 -4.29
CA PRO A 285 2.50 12.20 -3.51
C PRO A 285 2.81 13.64 -3.06
N ASP A 286 2.06 14.65 -3.51
CA ASP A 286 2.46 16.06 -3.51
C ASP A 286 2.80 16.59 -2.11
N ASP A 287 2.04 16.19 -1.10
CA ASP A 287 2.19 16.67 0.27
C ASP A 287 3.12 15.77 1.13
N LEU A 288 3.65 14.64 0.58
CA LEU A 288 4.46 13.69 1.37
C LEU A 288 5.72 14.33 1.95
N ALA A 289 6.44 15.14 1.17
CA ALA A 289 7.66 15.79 1.64
C ALA A 289 7.39 16.75 2.81
N GLU A 290 6.29 17.50 2.74
CA GLU A 290 5.88 18.42 3.80
C GLU A 290 5.52 17.66 5.07
N ILE A 291 4.61 16.67 4.98
CA ILE A 291 4.10 15.99 6.17
C ILE A 291 5.15 15.11 6.85
N TYR A 292 5.98 14.39 6.08
CA TYR A 292 7.05 13.57 6.65
C TYR A 292 8.29 14.39 7.02
N GLY A 293 8.52 15.55 6.39
CA GLY A 293 9.56 16.49 6.79
C GLY A 293 9.32 17.13 8.15
N ARG A 294 8.06 17.18 8.59
CA ARG A 294 7.67 17.71 9.90
C ARG A 294 7.84 16.72 11.05
N VAL A 295 7.82 15.41 10.79
CA VAL A 295 7.72 14.39 11.84
C VAL A 295 9.04 13.67 12.10
N HIS A 296 9.28 13.35 13.36
CA HIS A 296 10.43 12.56 13.81
C HIS A 296 10.10 11.06 13.82
N LEU A 297 8.88 10.73 14.28
CA LEU A 297 8.42 9.37 14.51
C LEU A 297 7.15 9.11 13.68
N THR A 298 7.05 7.94 13.07
CA THR A 298 5.87 7.49 12.32
C THR A 298 5.08 6.48 13.14
N TRP A 299 3.81 6.77 13.41
CA TRP A 299 2.86 5.84 14.03
C TRP A 299 2.46 4.76 13.04
N ALA A 300 3.12 3.60 13.09
CA ALA A 300 2.87 2.47 12.18
C ALA A 300 2.03 1.35 12.80
N PHE A 301 1.50 1.53 14.00
CA PHE A 301 0.55 0.61 14.60
C PHE A 301 -0.77 0.55 13.84
N ASP A 302 -1.37 -0.63 13.80
CA ASP A 302 -2.73 -0.89 13.34
C ASP A 302 -3.36 -1.95 14.23
N PHE A 303 -4.46 -1.61 14.90
CA PHE A 303 -5.21 -2.49 15.81
C PHE A 303 -6.65 -2.72 15.34
N LEU A 304 -7.04 -2.27 14.14
CA LEU A 304 -8.42 -2.35 13.68
C LEU A 304 -8.90 -3.79 13.57
N ASP A 305 -8.06 -4.67 13.04
CA ASP A 305 -8.32 -6.10 12.86
C ASP A 305 -7.30 -6.94 13.65
N GLU A 306 -7.19 -6.67 14.97
CA GLU A 306 -6.28 -7.41 15.87
C GLU A 306 -6.41 -8.93 15.73
N GLY A 307 -5.28 -9.62 15.70
CA GLY A 307 -5.22 -11.07 15.55
C GLY A 307 -5.39 -11.59 14.12
N THR A 308 -5.69 -10.70 13.16
CA THR A 308 -5.88 -11.08 11.76
C THR A 308 -5.19 -10.10 10.81
N ASN A 309 -5.94 -9.38 9.99
CA ASN A 309 -5.39 -8.53 8.93
C ASN A 309 -4.37 -7.48 9.42
N SER A 310 -4.61 -6.85 10.57
CA SER A 310 -3.66 -5.89 11.16
C SER A 310 -2.30 -6.52 11.54
N LYS A 311 -2.27 -7.84 11.78
CA LYS A 311 -1.01 -8.57 12.01
C LYS A 311 -0.26 -8.90 10.73
N TRP A 312 -0.96 -8.98 9.61
CA TRP A 312 -0.42 -9.51 8.36
C TRP A 312 -0.05 -8.43 7.34
N LEU A 313 -0.60 -7.22 7.47
CA LEU A 313 -0.41 -6.14 6.50
C LEU A 313 0.95 -5.45 6.63
N LEU A 314 1.36 -4.78 5.53
CA LEU A 314 2.45 -3.82 5.48
C LEU A 314 1.86 -2.45 5.05
N PRO A 315 1.75 -1.48 5.98
CA PRO A 315 1.13 -0.19 5.67
C PRO A 315 2.07 0.71 4.87
N ASN A 316 1.52 1.55 3.99
CA ASN A 316 2.30 2.52 3.19
C ASN A 316 3.22 3.38 4.07
N ARG A 317 2.79 3.68 5.30
CA ARG A 317 3.50 4.55 6.25
C ARG A 317 4.93 4.14 6.55
N ILE A 318 5.25 2.84 6.55
CA ILE A 318 6.63 2.40 6.79
C ILE A 318 7.54 2.69 5.60
N TYR A 319 7.00 2.64 4.39
CA TYR A 319 7.74 2.97 3.16
C TYR A 319 7.85 4.48 2.98
N GLU A 320 6.74 5.19 3.14
CA GLU A 320 6.71 6.65 3.04
C GLU A 320 7.59 7.28 4.14
N GLY A 321 7.37 6.90 5.42
CA GLY A 321 8.18 7.38 6.54
C GLY A 321 9.66 7.05 6.38
N GLY A 322 10.00 5.81 6.03
CA GLY A 322 11.38 5.39 5.79
C GLY A 322 12.06 6.13 4.64
N TYR A 323 11.33 6.45 3.57
CA TYR A 323 11.85 7.27 2.47
C TYR A 323 12.34 8.65 2.93
N PHE A 324 11.63 9.26 3.89
CA PHE A 324 11.99 10.57 4.47
C PHE A 324 12.85 10.47 5.73
N GLY A 325 13.20 9.26 6.17
CA GLY A 325 14.01 9.04 7.37
C GLY A 325 13.25 9.20 8.69
N SER A 326 11.92 9.11 8.68
CA SER A 326 11.12 9.09 9.90
C SER A 326 11.18 7.70 10.56
N VAL A 327 11.34 7.67 11.88
CA VAL A 327 11.54 6.45 12.67
C VAL A 327 10.19 5.80 12.99
N ALA A 328 10.00 4.54 12.62
CA ALA A 328 8.73 3.84 12.81
C ALA A 328 8.52 3.34 14.25
N LEU A 329 7.28 3.45 14.76
CA LEU A 329 6.83 2.81 16.00
C LEU A 329 5.72 1.81 15.65
N THR A 330 5.88 0.53 16.05
CA THR A 330 4.93 -0.53 15.70
C THR A 330 4.94 -1.71 16.70
N SER A 331 3.99 -2.65 16.55
CA SER A 331 3.95 -3.89 17.35
C SER A 331 4.97 -4.91 16.84
N SER A 332 5.66 -5.60 17.76
CA SER A 332 6.68 -6.59 17.40
C SER A 332 6.12 -7.87 16.79
N ASP A 333 4.88 -8.26 17.14
CA ASP A 333 4.22 -9.51 16.75
C ASP A 333 3.41 -9.37 15.43
N THR A 334 3.83 -8.44 14.55
CA THR A 334 3.17 -8.15 13.27
C THR A 334 4.17 -8.24 12.12
N GLN A 335 3.66 -8.44 10.90
CA GLN A 335 4.47 -8.39 9.69
C GLN A 335 5.18 -7.02 9.53
N THR A 336 4.50 -5.94 9.95
CA THR A 336 5.09 -4.60 10.03
C THR A 336 6.28 -4.58 10.99
N GLY A 337 6.13 -5.20 12.19
CA GLY A 337 7.22 -5.29 13.17
C GLY A 337 8.40 -6.11 12.67
N GLU A 338 8.15 -7.20 11.95
CA GLU A 338 9.22 -7.99 11.32
C GLU A 338 10.01 -7.14 10.32
N LYS A 339 9.31 -6.45 9.40
CA LYS A 339 9.94 -5.56 8.39
C LYS A 339 10.71 -4.41 9.05
N VAL A 340 10.16 -3.80 10.09
CA VAL A 340 10.82 -2.71 10.84
C VAL A 340 12.10 -3.19 11.53
N ARG A 341 12.10 -4.39 12.10
CA ARG A 341 13.32 -4.98 12.70
C ARG A 341 14.34 -5.38 11.64
N GLU A 342 13.89 -6.05 10.58
CA GLU A 342 14.75 -6.51 9.48
C GLU A 342 15.56 -5.37 8.87
N LEU A 343 14.91 -4.26 8.58
CA LEU A 343 15.54 -3.10 7.95
C LEU A 343 16.03 -2.03 8.96
N GLY A 344 15.82 -2.22 10.25
CA GLY A 344 16.22 -1.24 11.27
C GLY A 344 15.46 0.10 11.15
N LEU A 345 14.18 0.10 10.72
CA LEU A 345 13.42 1.31 10.46
C LEU A 345 12.90 2.03 11.72
N GLY A 346 13.05 1.43 12.91
CA GLY A 346 12.49 2.03 14.10
C GLY A 346 12.45 1.07 15.29
N TYR A 347 11.41 1.22 16.10
CA TYR A 347 11.22 0.48 17.34
C TYR A 347 9.96 -0.36 17.33
N THR A 348 10.06 -1.57 17.89
CA THR A 348 8.94 -2.51 17.98
C THR A 348 8.63 -2.78 19.45
N PHE A 349 7.35 -2.87 19.80
CA PHE A 349 6.86 -3.06 21.15
C PHE A 349 6.12 -4.39 21.28
N GLU A 350 6.48 -5.19 22.27
CA GLU A 350 5.71 -6.39 22.64
C GLU A 350 4.49 -5.96 23.46
N ALA A 351 3.31 -6.48 23.11
CA ALA A 351 2.04 -6.09 23.72
C ALA A 351 2.00 -4.56 23.99
N PRO A 352 1.87 -3.72 22.93
CA PRO A 352 2.04 -2.27 23.06
C PRO A 352 0.95 -1.70 23.95
N GLU A 353 1.26 -1.57 25.24
CA GLU A 353 0.52 -0.77 26.19
C GLU A 353 0.98 0.67 26.08
N VAL A 354 0.08 1.61 26.28
CA VAL A 354 0.38 3.03 26.14
C VAL A 354 1.46 3.49 27.14
N GLU A 355 1.49 2.89 28.31
CA GLU A 355 2.48 3.17 29.37
C GLU A 355 3.91 2.85 28.92
N ASN A 356 4.12 1.77 28.17
CA ASN A 356 5.43 1.41 27.63
C ASN A 356 5.89 2.42 26.57
N LEU A 357 4.98 2.93 25.77
CA LEU A 357 5.27 3.99 24.80
C LEU A 357 5.57 5.32 25.47
N ILE A 358 4.82 5.69 26.51
CA ILE A 358 5.08 6.89 27.33
C ILE A 358 6.46 6.79 27.99
N ALA A 359 6.79 5.64 28.58
CA ALA A 359 8.10 5.41 29.20
C ALA A 359 9.23 5.54 28.16
N PHE A 360 9.09 4.91 27.00
CA PHE A 360 10.04 5.03 25.88
C PHE A 360 10.23 6.49 25.47
N LEU A 361 9.15 7.23 25.20
CA LEU A 361 9.20 8.63 24.73
C LEU A 361 9.80 9.59 25.78
N ARG A 362 9.68 9.28 27.08
CA ARG A 362 10.34 10.08 28.14
C ARG A 362 11.86 10.06 28.05
N TRP A 363 12.43 8.94 27.61
CA TRP A 363 13.88 8.75 27.57
C TRP A 363 14.46 8.79 26.16
N TYR A 364 13.58 8.87 25.13
CA TYR A 364 14.02 8.95 23.75
C TYR A 364 14.92 10.17 23.54
N SER A 365 16.13 9.94 23.06
CA SER A 365 17.17 10.95 22.95
C SER A 365 17.40 11.41 21.52
N ILE A 366 18.01 12.59 21.36
CA ILE A 366 18.36 13.11 20.04
C ILE A 366 19.45 12.23 19.37
N ASP A 367 20.39 11.71 20.13
CA ASP A 367 21.47 10.87 19.59
C ASP A 367 20.90 9.55 19.01
N GLU A 368 19.99 8.90 19.74
CA GLU A 368 19.28 7.71 19.24
C GLU A 368 18.48 8.02 17.98
N HIS A 369 17.77 9.15 17.96
CA HIS A 369 17.01 9.58 16.80
C HIS A 369 17.90 9.78 15.58
N LEU A 370 18.97 10.56 15.74
CA LEU A 370 19.89 10.87 14.62
C LEU A 370 20.58 9.61 14.10
N ALA A 371 21.03 8.73 14.99
CA ALA A 371 21.64 7.46 14.59
C ALA A 371 20.66 6.59 13.80
N ARG A 372 19.40 6.47 14.26
CA ARG A 372 18.38 5.69 13.58
C ARG A 372 17.99 6.32 12.24
N ARG A 373 17.79 7.62 12.22
CA ARG A 373 17.48 8.37 11.00
C ARG A 373 18.59 8.23 9.95
N ALA A 374 19.86 8.39 10.35
CA ALA A 374 21.00 8.24 9.46
C ALA A 374 21.05 6.82 8.86
N HIS A 375 20.83 5.79 9.68
CA HIS A 375 20.72 4.41 9.21
C HIS A 375 19.61 4.27 8.16
N ILE A 376 18.38 4.76 8.43
CA ILE A 376 17.24 4.67 7.51
C ILE A 376 17.56 5.36 6.17
N LEU A 377 18.17 6.53 6.22
CA LEU A 377 18.53 7.28 5.01
C LEU A 377 19.69 6.65 4.23
N SER A 378 20.53 5.81 4.88
CA SER A 378 21.59 5.06 4.20
C SER A 378 21.07 3.82 3.45
N LEU A 379 19.86 3.33 3.76
CA LEU A 379 19.29 2.17 3.09
C LEU A 379 19.05 2.45 1.60
N PRO A 380 19.17 1.43 0.74
CA PRO A 380 18.89 1.57 -0.69
C PRO A 380 17.50 2.12 -0.94
N ARG A 381 17.36 3.01 -1.93
CA ARG A 381 16.08 3.64 -2.30
C ARG A 381 15.00 2.63 -2.66
N GLN A 382 15.39 1.49 -3.22
CA GLN A 382 14.50 0.39 -3.59
C GLN A 382 13.76 -0.26 -2.41
N GLU A 383 14.25 -0.09 -1.19
CA GLU A 383 13.52 -0.58 0.01
C GLU A 383 12.21 0.20 0.21
N PHE A 384 12.14 1.43 -0.25
CA PHE A 384 11.02 2.35 -0.06
C PHE A 384 10.26 2.66 -1.36
N CYS A 385 10.91 2.50 -2.51
CA CYS A 385 10.36 2.84 -3.82
C CYS A 385 10.26 1.62 -4.72
N ASP A 386 9.13 1.52 -5.43
CA ASP A 386 8.94 0.60 -6.55
C ASP A 386 9.74 1.16 -7.75
N LEU A 387 11.01 0.83 -7.81
CA LEU A 387 11.89 1.20 -8.93
C LEU A 387 11.73 0.22 -10.09
N TYR A 388 11.66 -1.07 -9.78
CA TYR A 388 11.61 -2.17 -10.75
C TYR A 388 10.53 -3.21 -10.42
N ASP A 389 9.91 -3.18 -9.23
CA ASP A 389 8.99 -4.20 -8.75
C ASP A 389 7.80 -4.41 -9.70
N THR A 390 7.23 -3.31 -10.23
CA THR A 390 6.14 -3.39 -11.22
C THR A 390 6.64 -3.84 -12.59
N GLN A 391 7.88 -3.53 -12.98
CA GLN A 391 8.49 -4.03 -14.21
C GLN A 391 8.68 -5.55 -14.12
N ASP A 392 9.28 -6.05 -13.04
CA ASP A 392 9.47 -7.49 -12.79
C ASP A 392 8.12 -8.24 -12.79
N LEU A 393 7.09 -7.63 -12.20
CA LEU A 393 5.74 -8.16 -12.27
C LEU A 393 5.24 -8.26 -13.71
N CYS A 394 5.42 -7.23 -14.52
CA CYS A 394 4.99 -7.24 -15.94
C CYS A 394 5.77 -8.28 -16.75
N GLU A 395 7.08 -8.39 -16.56
CA GLU A 395 7.91 -9.40 -17.20
C GLU A 395 7.42 -10.81 -16.83
N LEU A 396 7.18 -11.06 -15.55
CA LEU A 396 6.64 -12.34 -15.09
C LEU A 396 5.30 -12.65 -15.76
N ILE A 397 4.35 -11.70 -15.74
CA ILE A 397 3.01 -11.91 -16.31
C ILE A 397 3.07 -12.23 -17.80
N LEU A 398 3.88 -11.50 -18.55
CA LEU A 398 4.00 -11.68 -20.01
C LEU A 398 4.65 -13.00 -20.40
N ASN A 399 5.41 -13.62 -19.50
CA ASN A 399 6.05 -14.93 -19.67
C ASN A 399 5.25 -16.09 -19.04
N LEU A 400 4.03 -15.82 -18.50
CA LEU A 400 3.21 -16.89 -17.92
C LEU A 400 2.65 -17.82 -19.00
N PRO A 401 2.64 -19.14 -18.76
CA PRO A 401 1.99 -20.09 -19.66
C PRO A 401 0.49 -19.85 -19.70
N LEU A 402 -0.08 -19.87 -20.89
CA LEU A 402 -1.52 -19.77 -21.13
C LEU A 402 -2.17 -21.13 -20.83
N GLY A 403 -2.73 -21.28 -19.63
CA GLY A 403 -3.46 -22.51 -19.25
C GLY A 403 -3.63 -22.65 -17.74
N PRO A 404 -4.50 -23.60 -17.30
CA PRO A 404 -4.70 -23.85 -15.87
C PRO A 404 -3.41 -24.41 -15.24
N GLN A 405 -3.00 -23.84 -14.12
CA GLN A 405 -1.81 -24.28 -13.40
C GLN A 405 -2.08 -25.60 -12.65
N ARG A 406 -1.41 -26.67 -13.04
CA ARG A 406 -1.21 -27.87 -12.23
C ARG A 406 0.26 -27.92 -11.82
N GLN A 407 0.63 -27.22 -10.75
CA GLN A 407 2.02 -27.25 -10.28
C GLN A 407 2.10 -27.53 -8.77
N PRO A 408 3.21 -28.15 -8.29
CA PRO A 408 3.53 -28.19 -6.86
C PRO A 408 3.60 -26.77 -6.30
N ALA A 409 3.50 -26.63 -4.97
CA ALA A 409 3.51 -25.33 -4.32
C ALA A 409 4.71 -24.49 -4.81
N ALA A 410 4.41 -23.39 -5.49
CA ALA A 410 5.44 -22.46 -5.93
C ALA A 410 5.89 -21.59 -4.75
N PRO A 411 7.18 -21.23 -4.64
CA PRO A 411 7.65 -20.26 -3.64
C PRO A 411 6.99 -18.91 -3.87
N LEU A 412 7.02 -18.05 -2.83
CA LEU A 412 6.67 -16.65 -2.95
C LEU A 412 7.72 -15.97 -3.85
N LEU A 413 7.26 -15.41 -4.95
CA LEU A 413 8.13 -14.66 -5.86
C LEU A 413 8.26 -13.22 -5.36
N GLN A 414 9.48 -12.72 -5.36
CA GLN A 414 9.79 -11.33 -5.00
C GLN A 414 10.42 -10.63 -6.21
N PRO A 415 10.34 -9.29 -6.29
CA PRO A 415 11.14 -8.54 -7.24
C PRO A 415 12.62 -8.90 -7.14
N ARG A 416 13.33 -8.80 -8.23
CA ARG A 416 14.78 -9.09 -8.24
C ARG A 416 15.48 -8.12 -7.30
N ALA A 417 16.30 -8.65 -6.40
CA ALA A 417 17.28 -7.83 -5.70
C ALA A 417 18.22 -7.23 -6.77
N SER A 418 18.43 -5.91 -6.76
CA SER A 418 19.29 -5.28 -7.76
C SER A 418 20.71 -5.79 -7.61
N GLU A 419 21.17 -6.63 -8.54
CA GLU A 419 22.57 -6.91 -8.78
C GLU A 419 23.22 -5.73 -9.54
N HIS A 420 23.01 -4.50 -9.12
CA HIS A 420 23.74 -3.40 -9.70
C HIS A 420 24.99 -3.12 -8.84
N PRO A 421 26.18 -3.21 -9.43
CA PRO A 421 27.42 -2.90 -8.73
C PRO A 421 27.35 -1.45 -8.24
N HIS A 422 27.79 -1.26 -7.01
CA HIS A 422 28.02 0.04 -6.42
C HIS A 422 28.89 0.89 -7.34
N GLY A 423 28.31 1.88 -7.97
CA GLY A 423 28.98 2.89 -8.75
C GLY A 423 28.65 4.29 -8.21
#